data_165db5e820ecddc940021c1a8c6a0284
#
_entry.id   165db5e820ecddc940021c1a8c6a0284
#
_cell.length_a   1.000
_cell.length_b   1.000
_cell.length_c   1.000
_cell.angle_alpha   90.00
_cell.angle_beta   90.00
_cell.angle_gamma   90.00
#
_symmetry.space_group_name_H-M   'P 1'
#
loop_
_entity.id
_entity.type
_entity.pdbx_description
1 polymer ?
#
loop_
_entity_poly.entity_id
_entity_poly.type
_entity_poly.pdbx_seq_one_letter_code
_entity_poly.pdbx_strand_id
1 'polypeptide(L)'
;MATYPTSDQLLVVVDPAARRTDGESVRIAKDVLSAGAATKVCLPDGPDEFARALARRGSRRPVVVGDDRALMRAVTVLHRRRELAGCVLSAVPVGGVVSLARSLGVPTGPVAAARAVLDGAERRLDLLVDDSDGVVLGALRIPPLVPRQAAVEEPPVGAGAGRDWLRTCQSLVRTLVARPPRAVAVAGPGPSRLRVEVDGVTVVDLDQPVEAVSVAPGDSGLAEVEVRPLSGPGAEATPLLARGRTVTVTGEDFRYRADAVVSGPVRRRTWTVREGAWGLVVPVPG
;
A
#
# COMPACT_ATOMS: atom_id res chain seq x y z
N MET A 1 -31.33 1.12 18.60
CA MET A 1 -30.84 0.96 17.23
C MET A 1 -31.11 2.26 16.50
N ALA A 2 -30.09 3.10 16.31
CA ALA A 2 -30.24 4.34 15.55
C ALA A 2 -29.97 3.98 14.08
N THR A 3 -31.04 3.94 13.28
CA THR A 3 -30.95 3.81 11.83
C THR A 3 -30.48 5.16 11.29
N TYR A 4 -29.21 5.31 10.99
CA TYR A 4 -28.74 6.48 10.25
C TYR A 4 -29.29 6.38 8.83
N PRO A 5 -29.85 7.45 8.27
CA PRO A 5 -30.25 7.46 6.88
C PRO A 5 -29.00 7.24 6.04
N THR A 6 -28.93 6.11 5.35
CA THR A 6 -27.90 5.83 4.36
C THR A 6 -28.02 6.96 3.34
N SER A 7 -26.99 7.79 3.22
CA SER A 7 -26.95 8.82 2.17
C SER A 7 -26.91 8.09 0.84
N ASP A 8 -28.03 8.07 0.12
CA ASP A 8 -28.14 7.45 -1.21
C ASP A 8 -27.27 8.16 -2.27
N GLN A 9 -26.53 9.19 -1.85
CA GLN A 9 -25.69 9.97 -2.75
C GLN A 9 -24.22 9.59 -2.59
N LEU A 10 -23.58 9.28 -3.70
CA LEU A 10 -22.18 8.96 -3.77
C LEU A 10 -21.37 10.12 -4.33
N LEU A 11 -20.17 10.35 -3.76
CA LEU A 11 -19.14 11.17 -4.38
C LEU A 11 -18.06 10.24 -4.94
N VAL A 12 -18.05 10.04 -6.24
CA VAL A 12 -17.05 9.20 -6.91
C VAL A 12 -15.84 10.04 -7.29
N VAL A 13 -14.71 9.80 -6.63
CA VAL A 13 -13.45 10.51 -6.89
C VAL A 13 -12.51 9.56 -7.63
N VAL A 14 -12.21 9.87 -8.88
CA VAL A 14 -11.38 9.02 -9.74
C VAL A 14 -9.93 9.52 -9.74
N ASP A 15 -9.00 8.66 -9.33
CA ASP A 15 -7.58 9.01 -9.36
C ASP A 15 -7.07 9.21 -10.80
N PRO A 16 -6.27 10.27 -11.05
CA PRO A 16 -5.74 10.53 -12.39
C PRO A 16 -4.90 9.39 -12.96
N ALA A 17 -4.18 8.66 -12.11
CA ALA A 17 -3.38 7.52 -12.55
C ALA A 17 -4.28 6.39 -13.05
N ALA A 18 -5.36 6.06 -12.35
CA ALA A 18 -6.31 5.04 -12.76
C ALA A 18 -6.93 5.36 -14.14
N ARG A 19 -7.30 6.63 -14.40
CA ARG A 19 -7.80 7.05 -15.72
C ARG A 19 -6.81 6.81 -16.85
N ARG A 20 -5.51 7.02 -16.58
CA ARG A 20 -4.46 6.85 -17.60
C ARG A 20 -4.06 5.40 -17.82
N THR A 21 -4.10 4.58 -16.77
CA THR A 21 -3.63 3.20 -16.84
C THR A 21 -4.71 2.21 -17.24
N ASP A 22 -5.97 2.46 -16.82
CA ASP A 22 -7.10 1.57 -17.05
C ASP A 22 -8.42 2.35 -17.11
N GLY A 23 -8.55 3.19 -18.13
CA GLY A 23 -9.74 4.00 -18.35
C GLY A 23 -11.02 3.19 -18.57
N GLU A 24 -10.90 1.95 -19.09
CA GLU A 24 -12.06 1.08 -19.32
C GLU A 24 -12.64 0.58 -17.99
N SER A 25 -11.83 0.10 -17.06
CA SER A 25 -12.29 -0.27 -15.72
C SER A 25 -12.90 0.91 -14.97
N VAL A 26 -12.33 2.11 -15.12
CA VAL A 26 -12.93 3.35 -14.58
C VAL A 26 -14.31 3.60 -15.17
N ARG A 27 -14.48 3.45 -16.49
CA ARG A 27 -15.77 3.64 -17.17
C ARG A 27 -16.80 2.64 -16.65
N ILE A 28 -16.46 1.35 -16.62
CA ILE A 28 -17.32 0.28 -16.12
C ILE A 28 -17.76 0.56 -14.68
N ALA A 29 -16.83 0.90 -13.79
CA ALA A 29 -17.14 1.21 -12.40
C ALA A 29 -18.11 2.38 -12.28
N LYS A 30 -17.90 3.46 -13.02
CA LYS A 30 -18.80 4.62 -13.05
C LYS A 30 -20.19 4.26 -13.54
N ASP A 31 -20.29 3.47 -14.61
CA ASP A 31 -21.58 3.07 -15.19
C ASP A 31 -22.39 2.23 -14.18
N VAL A 32 -21.75 1.26 -13.51
CA VAL A 32 -22.42 0.44 -12.48
C VAL A 32 -22.86 1.31 -11.29
N LEU A 33 -21.99 2.19 -10.78
CA LEU A 33 -22.33 3.06 -9.65
C LEU A 33 -23.49 4.02 -9.99
N SER A 34 -23.47 4.60 -11.20
CA SER A 34 -24.49 5.56 -11.64
C SER A 34 -25.84 4.88 -11.94
N ALA A 35 -25.83 3.59 -12.26
CA ALA A 35 -27.06 2.81 -12.43
C ALA A 35 -27.72 2.47 -11.08
N GLY A 36 -26.94 2.35 -9.99
CA GLY A 36 -27.44 1.93 -8.67
C GLY A 36 -27.64 3.06 -7.65
N ALA A 37 -27.08 4.24 -7.87
CA ALA A 37 -27.18 5.35 -6.91
C ALA A 37 -27.05 6.72 -7.56
N ALA A 38 -27.51 7.77 -6.88
CA ALA A 38 -27.26 9.15 -7.28
C ALA A 38 -25.76 9.49 -7.09
N THR A 39 -25.02 9.66 -8.18
CA THR A 39 -23.58 9.86 -8.15
C THR A 39 -23.17 11.26 -8.59
N LYS A 40 -22.22 11.86 -7.84
CA LYS A 40 -21.44 13.00 -8.32
C LYS A 40 -20.03 12.53 -8.63
N VAL A 41 -19.65 12.56 -9.90
CA VAL A 41 -18.31 12.16 -10.34
C VAL A 41 -17.36 13.35 -10.33
N CYS A 42 -16.21 13.21 -9.71
CA CYS A 42 -15.10 14.15 -9.72
C CYS A 42 -13.87 13.51 -10.37
N LEU A 43 -13.28 14.22 -11.32
CA LEU A 43 -12.12 13.81 -12.10
C LEU A 43 -10.95 14.77 -11.82
N PRO A 44 -10.33 14.71 -10.65
CA PRO A 44 -9.22 15.60 -10.31
C PRO A 44 -8.03 15.38 -11.25
N ASP A 45 -7.26 16.41 -11.52
CA ASP A 45 -6.03 16.33 -12.33
C ASP A 45 -4.79 16.10 -11.47
N GLY A 46 -4.90 16.27 -10.16
CA GLY A 46 -3.79 16.07 -9.23
C GLY A 46 -4.21 15.84 -7.78
N PRO A 47 -3.22 15.62 -6.89
CA PRO A 47 -3.47 15.28 -5.50
C PRO A 47 -4.21 16.39 -4.71
N ASP A 48 -3.97 17.65 -5.02
CA ASP A 48 -4.61 18.77 -4.34
C ASP A 48 -6.09 18.88 -4.71
N GLU A 49 -6.43 18.62 -5.97
CA GLU A 49 -7.82 18.59 -6.40
C GLU A 49 -8.56 17.38 -5.85
N PHE A 50 -7.87 16.24 -5.77
CA PHE A 50 -8.39 15.06 -5.11
C PHE A 50 -8.74 15.34 -3.64
N ALA A 51 -7.84 15.99 -2.90
CA ALA A 51 -8.09 16.40 -1.52
C ALA A 51 -9.24 17.40 -1.40
N ARG A 52 -9.31 18.39 -2.31
CA ARG A 52 -10.43 19.36 -2.36
C ARG A 52 -11.76 18.71 -2.67
N ALA A 53 -11.79 17.72 -3.57
CA ALA A 53 -13.00 16.97 -3.90
C ALA A 53 -13.54 16.23 -2.66
N LEU A 54 -12.69 15.53 -1.93
CA LEU A 54 -13.06 14.87 -0.67
C LEU A 54 -13.51 15.87 0.40
N ALA A 55 -12.83 17.01 0.53
CA ALA A 55 -13.21 18.04 1.49
C ALA A 55 -14.60 18.65 1.22
N ARG A 56 -15.01 18.69 -0.04
CA ARG A 56 -16.30 19.24 -0.49
C ARG A 56 -17.39 18.16 -0.66
N ARG A 57 -17.21 16.97 -0.07
CA ARG A 57 -18.16 15.86 -0.23
C ARG A 57 -19.56 16.15 0.34
N GLY A 58 -19.63 17.02 1.37
CA GLY A 58 -20.87 17.23 2.12
C GLY A 58 -21.31 15.94 2.82
N SER A 59 -22.58 15.61 2.70
CA SER A 59 -23.16 14.36 3.25
C SER A 59 -22.97 13.14 2.33
N ARG A 60 -22.35 13.30 1.15
CA ARG A 60 -22.14 12.19 0.22
C ARG A 60 -21.12 11.21 0.73
N ARG A 61 -21.41 9.92 0.55
CA ARG A 61 -20.46 8.85 0.84
C ARG A 61 -19.35 8.84 -0.25
N PRO A 62 -18.07 8.99 0.13
CA PRO A 62 -16.99 9.02 -0.82
C PRO A 62 -16.65 7.62 -1.33
N VAL A 63 -16.52 7.51 -2.65
CA VAL A 63 -16.03 6.32 -3.36
C VAL A 63 -14.74 6.69 -4.08
N VAL A 64 -13.66 6.02 -3.73
CA VAL A 64 -12.35 6.19 -4.36
C VAL A 64 -12.18 5.17 -5.46
N VAL A 65 -12.00 5.64 -6.69
CA VAL A 65 -11.67 4.78 -7.84
C VAL A 65 -10.19 4.96 -8.15
N GLY A 66 -9.37 3.95 -7.85
CA GLY A 66 -7.93 4.01 -8.02
C GLY A 66 -7.17 2.87 -7.35
N ASP A 67 -5.85 2.98 -7.32
CA ASP A 67 -4.95 2.01 -6.71
C ASP A 67 -4.82 2.21 -5.18
N ASP A 68 -3.96 1.40 -4.54
CA ASP A 68 -3.68 1.49 -3.10
C ASP A 68 -3.20 2.89 -2.68
N ARG A 69 -2.49 3.62 -3.54
CA ARG A 69 -2.03 4.99 -3.25
C ARG A 69 -3.19 5.98 -3.20
N ALA A 70 -4.17 5.79 -4.07
CA ALA A 70 -5.37 6.63 -4.06
C ALA A 70 -6.19 6.41 -2.79
N LEU A 71 -6.36 5.16 -2.35
CA LEU A 71 -7.01 4.81 -1.09
C LEU A 71 -6.26 5.41 0.11
N MET A 72 -4.95 5.21 0.18
CA MET A 72 -4.09 5.79 1.22
C MET A 72 -4.19 7.31 1.28
N ARG A 73 -4.19 7.97 0.12
CA ARG A 73 -4.37 9.43 0.01
C ARG A 73 -5.70 9.88 0.59
N ALA A 74 -6.78 9.17 0.26
CA ALA A 74 -8.11 9.50 0.76
C ALA A 74 -8.19 9.38 2.28
N VAL A 75 -7.70 8.29 2.85
CA VAL A 75 -7.66 8.09 4.30
C VAL A 75 -6.80 9.14 4.98
N THR A 76 -5.59 9.43 4.44
CA THR A 76 -4.69 10.46 5.00
C THR A 76 -5.34 11.85 5.00
N VAL A 77 -6.04 12.22 3.92
CA VAL A 77 -6.74 13.51 3.83
C VAL A 77 -7.85 13.60 4.89
N LEU A 78 -8.66 12.57 5.02
CA LEU A 78 -9.75 12.54 6.00
C LEU A 78 -9.23 12.48 7.44
N HIS A 79 -8.14 11.75 7.69
CA HIS A 79 -7.48 11.69 8.99
C HIS A 79 -6.97 13.07 9.42
N ARG A 80 -6.21 13.76 8.59
CA ARG A 80 -5.69 15.10 8.87
C ARG A 80 -6.79 16.13 9.10
N ARG A 81 -7.94 15.94 8.48
CA ARG A 81 -9.12 16.78 8.67
C ARG A 81 -9.96 16.40 9.89
N ARG A 82 -9.59 15.34 10.61
CA ARG A 82 -10.36 14.78 11.73
C ARG A 82 -11.78 14.34 11.34
N GLU A 83 -11.96 13.97 10.08
CA GLU A 83 -13.24 13.56 9.49
C GLU A 83 -13.33 12.06 9.23
N LEU A 84 -12.26 11.31 9.48
CA LEU A 84 -12.15 9.88 9.13
C LEU A 84 -13.13 9.02 9.96
N ALA A 85 -13.24 9.26 11.26
CA ALA A 85 -14.09 8.47 12.15
C ALA A 85 -15.60 8.57 11.82
N GLY A 86 -16.03 9.72 11.30
CA GLY A 86 -17.41 9.96 10.87
C GLY A 86 -17.68 9.71 9.40
N CYS A 87 -16.71 9.14 8.67
CA CYS A 87 -16.81 8.95 7.23
C CYS A 87 -16.68 7.46 6.88
N VAL A 88 -17.68 6.92 6.18
CA VAL A 88 -17.61 5.57 5.61
C VAL A 88 -17.07 5.69 4.18
N LEU A 89 -15.88 5.13 3.95
CA LEU A 89 -15.24 5.07 2.64
C LEU A 89 -15.71 3.86 1.84
N SER A 90 -15.70 4.00 0.54
CA SER A 90 -15.80 2.88 -0.40
C SER A 90 -14.66 2.96 -1.39
N ALA A 91 -14.19 1.82 -1.87
CA ALA A 91 -13.11 1.75 -2.84
C ALA A 91 -13.49 0.87 -4.03
N VAL A 92 -13.10 1.32 -5.22
CA VAL A 92 -13.10 0.51 -6.44
C VAL A 92 -11.66 0.44 -6.93
N PRO A 93 -10.96 -0.68 -6.67
CA PRO A 93 -9.57 -0.85 -7.05
C PRO A 93 -9.40 -0.86 -8.57
N VAL A 94 -8.65 0.11 -9.11
CA VAL A 94 -8.35 0.22 -10.54
C VAL A 94 -6.92 0.72 -10.72
N GLY A 95 -6.22 0.15 -11.67
CA GLY A 95 -4.88 0.57 -12.05
C GLY A 95 -3.79 -0.27 -11.40
N GLY A 96 -2.74 0.34 -10.89
CA GLY A 96 -1.48 -0.29 -10.50
C GLY A 96 -1.56 -1.36 -9.40
N VAL A 97 -1.07 -1.05 -8.20
CA VAL A 97 -1.06 -2.01 -7.07
C VAL A 97 -2.37 -1.90 -6.29
N VAL A 98 -3.05 -3.03 -6.11
CA VAL A 98 -4.35 -3.14 -5.42
C VAL A 98 -4.32 -4.21 -4.31
N SER A 99 -3.12 -4.51 -3.81
CA SER A 99 -2.90 -5.52 -2.79
C SER A 99 -3.49 -5.13 -1.43
N LEU A 100 -3.39 -3.87 -1.07
CA LEU A 100 -3.99 -3.32 0.15
C LEU A 100 -5.52 -3.41 0.09
N ALA A 101 -6.14 -2.94 -0.99
CA ALA A 101 -7.59 -3.05 -1.15
C ALA A 101 -8.07 -4.50 -1.03
N ARG A 102 -7.34 -5.44 -1.64
CA ARG A 102 -7.63 -6.87 -1.54
C ARG A 102 -7.51 -7.39 -0.10
N SER A 103 -6.44 -7.05 0.63
CA SER A 103 -6.26 -7.47 2.03
C SER A 103 -7.34 -6.93 2.94
N LEU A 104 -7.90 -5.78 2.61
CA LEU A 104 -9.05 -5.19 3.31
C LEU A 104 -10.40 -5.82 2.92
N GLY A 105 -10.42 -6.81 2.03
CA GLY A 105 -11.63 -7.51 1.61
C GLY A 105 -12.41 -6.81 0.49
N VAL A 106 -11.81 -5.82 -0.19
CA VAL A 106 -12.45 -5.15 -1.34
C VAL A 106 -12.21 -5.99 -2.60
N PRO A 107 -13.24 -6.31 -3.38
CA PRO A 107 -13.08 -7.00 -4.67
C PRO A 107 -12.22 -6.18 -5.63
N THR A 108 -11.36 -6.84 -6.40
CA THR A 108 -10.45 -6.17 -7.34
C THR A 108 -11.00 -6.02 -8.76
N GLY A 109 -12.11 -6.67 -9.09
CA GLY A 109 -12.81 -6.49 -10.38
C GLY A 109 -13.73 -5.27 -10.34
N PRO A 110 -13.77 -4.40 -11.37
CA PRO A 110 -14.50 -3.14 -11.33
C PRO A 110 -16.00 -3.30 -11.10
N VAL A 111 -16.64 -4.32 -11.68
CA VAL A 111 -18.07 -4.61 -11.48
C VAL A 111 -18.35 -5.11 -10.06
N ALA A 112 -17.54 -6.07 -9.58
CA ALA A 112 -17.73 -6.65 -8.25
C ALA A 112 -17.48 -5.60 -7.15
N ALA A 113 -16.45 -4.75 -7.32
CA ALA A 113 -16.18 -3.67 -6.40
C ALA A 113 -17.28 -2.61 -6.39
N ALA A 114 -17.77 -2.21 -7.57
CA ALA A 114 -18.87 -1.24 -7.67
C ALA A 114 -20.17 -1.78 -7.05
N ARG A 115 -20.46 -3.06 -7.20
CA ARG A 115 -21.60 -3.72 -6.51
C ARG A 115 -21.40 -3.74 -5.00
N ALA A 116 -20.18 -4.06 -4.52
CA ALA A 116 -19.87 -3.98 -3.09
C ALA A 116 -20.09 -2.57 -2.52
N VAL A 117 -19.81 -1.51 -3.30
CA VAL A 117 -20.12 -0.13 -2.90
C VAL A 117 -21.62 0.09 -2.72
N LEU A 118 -22.46 -0.49 -3.60
CA LEU A 118 -23.91 -0.31 -3.57
C LEU A 118 -24.59 -1.17 -2.50
N ASP A 119 -24.21 -2.45 -2.42
CA ASP A 119 -24.93 -3.49 -1.68
C ASP A 119 -24.17 -3.99 -0.45
N GLY A 120 -22.93 -3.52 -0.23
CA GLY A 120 -22.06 -3.97 0.85
C GLY A 120 -22.43 -3.38 2.22
N ALA A 121 -21.73 -3.87 3.24
CA ALA A 121 -21.86 -3.41 4.62
C ALA A 121 -20.62 -2.65 5.09
N GLU A 122 -20.83 -1.72 6.00
CA GLU A 122 -19.72 -1.03 6.69
C GLU A 122 -19.00 -2.00 7.61
N ARG A 123 -17.68 -2.05 7.49
CA ARG A 123 -16.78 -2.67 8.45
C ARG A 123 -15.90 -1.60 9.07
N ARG A 124 -15.88 -1.55 10.42
CA ARG A 124 -14.95 -0.69 11.15
C ARG A 124 -13.59 -1.35 11.19
N LEU A 125 -12.57 -0.58 10.90
CA LEU A 125 -11.19 -1.03 10.78
C LEU A 125 -10.28 -0.21 11.66
N ASP A 126 -9.26 -0.88 12.20
CA ASP A 126 -8.17 -0.26 12.91
C ASP A 126 -7.17 0.36 11.94
N LEU A 127 -6.39 1.30 12.42
CA LEU A 127 -5.23 1.81 11.71
C LEU A 127 -4.10 2.14 12.69
N LEU A 128 -2.87 2.17 12.20
CA LEU A 128 -1.75 2.68 12.96
C LEU A 128 -1.54 4.16 12.64
N VAL A 129 -1.29 4.94 13.68
CA VAL A 129 -0.89 6.35 13.55
C VAL A 129 0.50 6.51 14.14
N ASP A 130 1.42 7.09 13.39
CA ASP A 130 2.76 7.36 13.89
C ASP A 130 2.85 8.71 14.62
N ASP A 131 3.98 8.95 15.30
CA ASP A 131 4.27 10.17 16.04
C ASP A 131 4.44 11.42 15.16
N SER A 132 4.36 11.29 13.82
CA SER A 132 4.29 12.39 12.86
C SER A 132 2.91 12.54 12.18
N ASP A 133 1.88 11.91 12.75
CA ASP A 133 0.49 11.88 12.21
C ASP A 133 0.38 11.15 10.85
N GLY A 134 1.34 10.27 10.54
CA GLY A 134 1.29 9.36 9.40
C GLY A 134 0.39 8.15 9.69
N VAL A 135 -0.35 7.67 8.70
CA VAL A 135 -1.28 6.54 8.83
C VAL A 135 -0.78 5.31 8.08
N VAL A 136 -1.04 4.13 8.65
CA VAL A 136 -0.80 2.81 8.04
C VAL A 136 -2.09 2.00 8.13
N LEU A 137 -2.55 1.48 7.00
CA LEU A 137 -3.80 0.72 6.88
C LEU A 137 -3.58 -0.78 6.83
N GLY A 138 -2.55 -1.22 6.13
CA GLY A 138 -2.23 -2.64 5.96
C GLY A 138 -1.05 -3.06 6.81
N ALA A 139 0.16 -2.72 6.41
CA ALA A 139 1.35 -3.07 7.17
C ALA A 139 2.53 -2.13 6.91
N LEU A 140 3.38 -2.00 7.90
CA LEU A 140 4.73 -1.45 7.70
C LEU A 140 5.78 -2.55 7.79
N ARG A 141 6.92 -2.33 7.12
CA ARG A 141 8.07 -3.25 7.10
C ARG A 141 9.38 -2.50 7.22
N ILE A 142 10.29 -3.06 8.00
CA ILE A 142 11.66 -2.59 8.20
C ILE A 142 12.60 -3.79 7.95
N PRO A 143 13.58 -3.69 7.08
CA PRO A 143 13.79 -2.64 6.08
C PRO A 143 12.71 -2.65 5.00
N PRO A 144 12.55 -1.57 4.22
CA PRO A 144 11.60 -1.54 3.13
C PRO A 144 11.98 -2.61 2.09
N LEU A 145 11.07 -3.56 1.84
CA LEU A 145 11.25 -4.45 0.71
C LEU A 145 11.18 -3.60 -0.57
N VAL A 146 12.27 -3.50 -1.29
CA VAL A 146 12.25 -3.01 -2.66
C VAL A 146 11.48 -4.07 -3.45
N PRO A 147 10.38 -3.72 -4.14
CA PRO A 147 9.77 -4.66 -5.07
C PRO A 147 10.88 -5.10 -6.03
N ARG A 148 11.16 -6.40 -6.05
CA ARG A 148 11.96 -6.96 -7.13
C ARG A 148 11.16 -6.60 -8.38
N GLN A 149 11.61 -5.57 -9.11
CA GLN A 149 11.13 -5.39 -10.47
C GLN A 149 11.30 -6.77 -11.08
N ALA A 150 10.18 -7.37 -11.49
CA ALA A 150 10.23 -8.59 -12.26
C ALA A 150 11.26 -8.31 -13.35
N ALA A 151 12.39 -8.98 -13.29
CA ALA A 151 13.33 -8.98 -14.39
C ALA A 151 12.44 -9.36 -15.58
N VAL A 152 12.28 -8.41 -16.49
CA VAL A 152 11.72 -8.72 -17.79
C VAL A 152 12.73 -9.74 -18.32
N GLU A 153 12.40 -11.02 -18.22
CA GLU A 153 13.06 -12.04 -18.99
C GLU A 153 12.76 -11.66 -20.44
N GLU A 154 13.74 -11.00 -21.05
CA GLU A 154 13.75 -10.93 -22.52
C GLU A 154 13.68 -12.38 -23.00
N PRO A 155 12.65 -12.74 -23.79
CA PRO A 155 12.60 -14.08 -24.33
C PRO A 155 13.89 -14.27 -25.18
N PRO A 156 14.56 -15.43 -25.08
CA PRO A 156 15.72 -15.69 -25.88
C PRO A 156 15.31 -15.53 -27.35
N VAL A 157 15.94 -14.59 -28.03
CA VAL A 157 15.77 -14.41 -29.48
C VAL A 157 16.18 -15.73 -30.13
N GLY A 158 15.16 -16.54 -30.43
CA GLY A 158 15.31 -17.78 -31.16
C GLY A 158 15.86 -17.48 -32.58
N ALA A 159 16.92 -18.15 -32.94
CA ALA A 159 17.48 -18.18 -34.24
C ALA A 159 16.41 -18.53 -35.28
N GLY A 160 16.14 -17.61 -36.19
CA GLY A 160 15.34 -17.80 -37.40
C GLY A 160 16.01 -17.12 -38.58
N ALA A 161 16.52 -17.95 -39.48
CA ALA A 161 17.28 -17.64 -40.65
C ALA A 161 16.63 -16.63 -41.60
N GLY A 162 17.46 -15.82 -42.25
CA GLY A 162 17.09 -15.31 -43.57
C GLY A 162 17.63 -13.94 -43.97
N ARG A 163 18.79 -13.96 -44.60
CA ARG A 163 19.21 -13.07 -45.70
C ARG A 163 19.53 -11.60 -45.45
N ASP A 164 20.86 -11.44 -45.48
CA ASP A 164 21.62 -10.66 -46.48
C ASP A 164 21.31 -9.16 -46.65
N TRP A 165 22.28 -8.34 -46.44
CA TRP A 165 23.21 -7.69 -47.36
C TRP A 165 23.95 -6.48 -46.73
N LEU A 166 25.27 -6.64 -46.72
CA LEU A 166 26.33 -5.65 -46.89
C LEU A 166 26.11 -4.20 -46.43
N ARG A 167 26.92 -3.77 -45.44
CA ARG A 167 27.92 -2.72 -45.72
C ARG A 167 29.04 -2.74 -44.70
N THR A 168 30.17 -3.12 -45.24
CA THR A 168 31.53 -2.89 -44.79
C THR A 168 31.72 -1.42 -44.40
N CYS A 169 32.30 -1.16 -43.24
CA CYS A 169 33.37 -0.18 -43.07
C CYS A 169 34.12 -0.42 -41.76
N GLN A 170 35.37 -0.64 -41.95
CA GLN A 170 36.50 -0.80 -41.04
C GLN A 170 36.49 0.24 -39.92
N SER A 171 36.78 -0.21 -38.72
CA SER A 171 37.78 0.42 -37.89
C SER A 171 38.29 -0.56 -36.83
N LEU A 172 39.47 -1.03 -37.04
CA LEU A 172 40.36 -1.64 -36.07
C LEU A 172 40.75 -0.61 -35.06
N VAL A 173 40.36 -0.73 -33.81
CA VAL A 173 41.15 -0.24 -32.66
C VAL A 173 40.84 -1.04 -31.39
N ARG A 174 41.88 -1.78 -30.96
CA ARG A 174 42.21 -2.15 -29.58
C ARG A 174 41.23 -2.95 -28.74
N THR A 175 41.53 -4.22 -28.74
CA THR A 175 41.44 -5.12 -27.61
C THR A 175 42.00 -4.49 -26.35
N LEU A 176 41.14 -3.84 -25.57
CA LEU A 176 41.32 -3.73 -24.16
C LEU A 176 40.31 -4.68 -23.51
N VAL A 177 40.84 -5.68 -22.85
CA VAL A 177 40.10 -6.64 -22.05
C VAL A 177 39.25 -5.84 -21.08
N ALA A 178 38.01 -5.54 -21.45
CA ALA A 178 37.02 -5.07 -20.53
C ALA A 178 36.69 -6.27 -19.62
N ARG A 179 37.29 -6.25 -18.45
CA ARG A 179 36.88 -7.09 -17.34
C ARG A 179 35.37 -6.94 -17.21
N PRO A 180 34.57 -8.03 -17.32
CA PRO A 180 33.13 -7.89 -17.21
C PRO A 180 32.86 -7.15 -15.90
N PRO A 181 31.97 -6.13 -15.89
CA PRO A 181 31.60 -5.51 -14.63
C PRO A 181 31.13 -6.66 -13.75
N ARG A 182 31.83 -6.89 -12.63
CA ARG A 182 31.28 -7.73 -11.59
C ARG A 182 29.87 -7.23 -11.38
N ALA A 183 28.89 -8.07 -11.68
CA ALA A 183 27.54 -7.85 -11.21
C ALA A 183 27.68 -7.60 -9.72
N VAL A 184 27.60 -6.32 -9.34
CA VAL A 184 27.45 -5.96 -7.94
C VAL A 184 26.10 -6.55 -7.61
N ALA A 185 26.11 -7.74 -7.02
CA ALA A 185 24.94 -8.25 -6.36
C ALA A 185 24.51 -7.10 -5.47
N VAL A 186 23.38 -6.46 -5.80
CA VAL A 186 22.78 -5.48 -4.91
C VAL A 186 22.47 -6.30 -3.67
N ALA A 187 23.40 -6.22 -2.71
CA ALA A 187 23.22 -6.83 -1.41
C ALA A 187 21.87 -6.31 -0.92
N GLY A 188 20.93 -7.22 -0.66
CA GLY A 188 19.71 -6.86 0.03
C GLY A 188 20.09 -6.08 1.28
N PRO A 189 19.21 -5.23 1.82
CA PRO A 189 19.52 -4.47 3.01
C PRO A 189 20.09 -5.44 4.05
N GLY A 190 21.31 -5.13 4.53
CA GLY A 190 21.98 -5.95 5.53
C GLY A 190 21.16 -6.05 6.82
N PRO A 191 21.54 -6.94 7.73
CA PRO A 191 20.82 -7.10 8.99
C PRO A 191 20.78 -5.77 9.73
N SER A 192 19.61 -5.43 10.23
CA SER A 192 19.40 -4.19 10.96
C SER A 192 19.54 -4.43 12.47
N ARG A 193 20.19 -3.50 13.19
CA ARG A 193 20.20 -3.49 14.64
C ARG A 193 19.10 -2.55 15.13
N LEU A 194 18.04 -3.14 15.63
CA LEU A 194 16.83 -2.42 16.04
C LEU A 194 16.40 -2.89 17.42
N ARG A 195 15.99 -1.94 18.26
CA ARG A 195 15.21 -2.23 19.45
C ARG A 195 13.73 -2.10 19.09
N VAL A 196 12.96 -3.13 19.34
CA VAL A 196 11.51 -3.15 19.14
C VAL A 196 10.83 -3.33 20.50
N GLU A 197 10.00 -2.38 20.85
CA GLU A 197 9.24 -2.35 22.10
C GLU A 197 7.74 -2.37 21.77
N VAL A 198 6.99 -3.21 22.47
CA VAL A 198 5.54 -3.29 22.37
C VAL A 198 4.95 -3.01 23.77
N ASP A 199 4.16 -1.97 23.88
CA ASP A 199 3.61 -1.45 25.14
C ASP A 199 4.68 -1.27 26.24
N GLY A 200 5.88 -0.83 25.83
CA GLY A 200 7.03 -0.61 26.72
C GLY A 200 7.82 -1.87 27.07
N VAL A 201 7.42 -3.04 26.58
CA VAL A 201 8.15 -4.31 26.76
C VAL A 201 9.06 -4.54 25.56
N THR A 202 10.37 -4.75 25.80
CA THR A 202 11.33 -5.03 24.74
C THR A 202 11.14 -6.44 24.19
N VAL A 203 10.85 -6.54 22.89
CA VAL A 203 10.73 -7.81 22.14
C VAL A 203 12.08 -8.24 21.60
N VAL A 204 12.85 -7.30 21.08
CA VAL A 204 14.23 -7.50 20.60
C VAL A 204 15.05 -6.24 20.91
N ASP A 205 16.35 -6.43 21.24
CA ASP A 205 17.27 -5.32 21.54
C ASP A 205 18.35 -5.20 20.45
N LEU A 206 19.11 -4.11 20.52
CA LEU A 206 20.17 -3.71 19.58
C LEU A 206 21.32 -4.73 19.44
N ASP A 207 21.53 -5.58 20.44
CA ASP A 207 22.53 -6.66 20.42
C ASP A 207 22.13 -7.83 19.52
N GLN A 208 20.83 -7.97 19.23
CA GLN A 208 20.27 -9.01 18.38
C GLN A 208 19.94 -8.44 16.99
N PRO A 209 20.77 -8.74 15.97
CA PRO A 209 20.46 -8.28 14.62
C PRO A 209 19.19 -8.94 14.08
N VAL A 210 18.38 -8.15 13.40
CA VAL A 210 17.12 -8.60 12.81
C VAL A 210 17.17 -8.55 11.28
N GLU A 211 16.54 -9.52 10.63
CA GLU A 211 16.34 -9.56 9.20
C GLU A 211 15.18 -8.65 8.78
N ALA A 212 14.08 -8.69 9.53
CA ALA A 212 12.90 -7.92 9.24
C ALA A 212 12.04 -7.67 10.48
N VAL A 213 11.36 -6.54 10.49
CA VAL A 213 10.25 -6.22 11.40
C VAL A 213 9.03 -5.90 10.56
N SER A 214 7.89 -6.51 10.87
CA SER A 214 6.58 -6.21 10.28
C SER A 214 5.62 -5.81 11.38
N VAL A 215 4.87 -4.73 11.16
CA VAL A 215 3.81 -4.29 12.07
C VAL A 215 2.56 -4.02 11.26
N ALA A 216 1.44 -4.59 11.66
CA ALA A 216 0.14 -4.38 11.02
C ALA A 216 -0.91 -4.00 12.07
N PRO A 217 -1.93 -3.18 11.71
CA PRO A 217 -3.11 -3.09 12.54
C PRO A 217 -3.77 -4.46 12.56
N GLY A 218 -4.04 -4.97 13.75
CA GLY A 218 -4.80 -6.21 13.94
C GLY A 218 -6.25 -5.90 14.23
N ASP A 219 -6.92 -6.84 14.84
CA ASP A 219 -8.28 -6.68 15.32
C ASP A 219 -8.28 -6.24 16.79
N SER A 220 -9.35 -5.56 17.22
CA SER A 220 -9.60 -5.21 18.62
C SER A 220 -8.60 -4.23 19.24
N GLY A 221 -8.11 -3.28 18.47
CA GLY A 221 -7.25 -2.20 18.96
C GLY A 221 -5.82 -2.61 19.27
N LEU A 222 -5.32 -3.71 18.72
CA LEU A 222 -3.97 -4.20 18.90
C LEU A 222 -3.22 -4.26 17.56
N ALA A 223 -1.95 -3.86 17.57
CA ALA A 223 -1.02 -4.13 16.46
C ALA A 223 -0.50 -5.56 16.55
N GLU A 224 -0.31 -6.18 15.41
CA GLU A 224 0.41 -7.42 15.25
C GLU A 224 1.85 -7.12 14.85
N VAL A 225 2.80 -7.63 15.63
CA VAL A 225 4.22 -7.39 15.44
C VAL A 225 4.91 -8.73 15.18
N GLU A 226 5.61 -8.83 14.07
CA GLU A 226 6.47 -9.97 13.74
C GLU A 226 7.90 -9.46 13.59
N VAL A 227 8.81 -10.02 14.38
CA VAL A 227 10.24 -9.76 14.30
C VAL A 227 10.93 -11.03 13.84
N ARG A 228 11.68 -10.94 12.75
CA ARG A 228 12.53 -12.04 12.25
C ARG A 228 13.97 -11.78 12.68
N PRO A 229 14.48 -12.53 13.66
CA PRO A 229 15.89 -12.46 13.99
C PRO A 229 16.76 -12.93 12.82
N LEU A 230 17.99 -12.40 12.73
CA LEU A 230 18.94 -12.89 11.75
C LEU A 230 19.33 -14.33 12.09
N SER A 231 19.14 -15.23 11.11
CA SER A 231 19.54 -16.63 11.24
C SER A 231 20.96 -16.84 10.76
N GLY A 232 21.69 -17.73 11.44
CA GLY A 232 22.95 -18.24 10.92
C GLY A 232 22.77 -19.11 9.68
N PRO A 233 23.85 -19.43 8.95
CA PRO A 233 23.77 -20.29 7.77
C PRO A 233 23.17 -21.66 8.13
N GLY A 234 22.04 -22.01 7.48
CA GLY A 234 21.38 -23.31 7.64
C GLY A 234 20.37 -23.42 8.80
N ALA A 235 20.10 -22.35 9.53
CA ALA A 235 19.05 -22.30 10.54
C ALA A 235 17.96 -21.30 10.14
N GLU A 236 16.68 -21.71 10.17
CA GLU A 236 15.56 -20.78 10.10
C GLU A 236 15.24 -20.31 11.52
N ALA A 237 15.40 -19.00 11.79
CA ALA A 237 14.99 -18.47 13.08
C ALA A 237 13.46 -18.40 13.15
N THR A 238 12.91 -18.86 14.26
CA THR A 238 11.48 -18.70 14.54
C THR A 238 11.17 -17.22 14.71
N PRO A 239 10.16 -16.67 14.00
CA PRO A 239 9.72 -15.30 14.19
C PRO A 239 9.24 -15.06 15.63
N LEU A 240 9.62 -13.92 16.20
CA LEU A 240 9.06 -13.44 17.46
C LEU A 240 7.76 -12.71 17.16
N LEU A 241 6.69 -13.11 17.81
CA LEU A 241 5.36 -12.53 17.64
C LEU A 241 4.99 -11.79 18.92
N ALA A 242 4.46 -10.57 18.75
CA ALA A 242 3.95 -9.77 19.85
C ALA A 242 2.69 -9.02 19.42
N ARG A 243 1.86 -8.65 20.38
CA ARG A 243 0.67 -7.82 20.18
C ARG A 243 0.63 -6.73 21.22
N GLY A 244 0.23 -5.52 20.83
CA GLY A 244 0.07 -4.41 21.74
C GLY A 244 -0.50 -3.19 21.08
N ARG A 245 -0.83 -2.17 21.87
CA ARG A 245 -1.43 -0.92 21.38
C ARG A 245 -0.40 0.04 20.81
N THR A 246 0.83 -0.04 21.30
CA THR A 246 1.90 0.88 20.93
C THR A 246 3.15 0.10 20.57
N VAL A 247 3.72 0.40 19.41
CA VAL A 247 4.95 -0.20 18.92
C VAL A 247 5.98 0.87 18.70
N THR A 248 7.12 0.78 19.37
CA THR A 248 8.25 1.70 19.20
C THR A 248 9.43 0.94 18.61
N VAL A 249 10.00 1.47 17.54
CA VAL A 249 11.24 0.98 16.95
C VAL A 249 12.32 2.05 17.07
N THR A 250 13.48 1.66 17.57
CA THR A 250 14.65 2.51 17.73
C THR A 250 15.87 1.83 17.11
N GLY A 251 16.74 2.59 16.45
CA GLY A 251 17.97 2.09 15.83
C GLY A 251 18.77 3.19 15.16
N GLU A 252 19.90 2.83 14.56
CA GLU A 252 20.58 3.72 13.63
C GLU A 252 19.68 4.00 12.43
N ASP A 253 19.90 5.10 11.73
CA ASP A 253 19.07 5.63 10.64
C ASP A 253 18.37 4.54 9.79
N PHE A 254 17.18 4.10 10.21
CA PHE A 254 16.42 3.09 9.51
C PHE A 254 15.35 3.70 8.59
N ARG A 255 15.06 2.99 7.51
CA ARG A 255 13.94 3.27 6.62
C ARG A 255 12.88 2.20 6.79
N TYR A 256 11.64 2.57 6.57
CA TYR A 256 10.53 1.62 6.60
C TYR A 256 9.59 1.87 5.41
N ARG A 257 8.88 0.84 5.03
CA ARG A 257 7.78 0.95 4.06
C ARG A 257 6.47 0.80 4.81
N ALA A 258 5.64 1.83 4.76
CA ALA A 258 4.27 1.81 5.26
C ALA A 258 3.33 1.72 4.07
N ASP A 259 2.62 0.60 3.92
CA ASP A 259 1.78 0.29 2.77
C ASP A 259 2.52 0.54 1.43
N ALA A 260 2.11 1.58 0.69
CA ALA A 260 2.69 1.93 -0.61
C ALA A 260 3.83 2.98 -0.52
N VAL A 261 4.16 3.49 0.68
CA VAL A 261 5.08 4.62 0.87
C VAL A 261 6.32 4.20 1.63
N VAL A 262 7.50 4.59 1.14
CA VAL A 262 8.77 4.44 1.86
C VAL A 262 9.06 5.74 2.61
N SER A 263 9.37 5.61 3.89
CA SER A 263 9.65 6.72 4.81
C SER A 263 11.00 6.54 5.51
N GLY A 264 11.53 7.62 6.07
CA GLY A 264 12.82 7.68 6.73
C GLY A 264 13.93 8.30 5.85
N PRO A 265 15.18 8.34 6.33
CA PRO A 265 15.66 7.66 7.53
C PRO A 265 15.15 8.29 8.83
N VAL A 266 14.94 7.46 9.83
CA VAL A 266 14.57 7.88 11.19
C VAL A 266 15.35 7.03 12.21
N ARG A 267 15.57 7.56 13.44
CA ARG A 267 16.23 6.84 14.53
C ARG A 267 15.26 6.23 15.53
N ARG A 268 14.09 6.80 15.61
CA ARG A 268 12.99 6.33 16.45
C ARG A 268 11.68 6.63 15.76
N ARG A 269 10.75 5.70 15.85
CA ARG A 269 9.37 5.89 15.40
C ARG A 269 8.44 5.07 16.30
N THR A 270 7.34 5.70 16.69
CA THR A 270 6.30 5.06 17.49
C THR A 270 5.01 5.06 16.71
N TRP A 271 4.36 3.91 16.65
CA TRP A 271 3.02 3.73 16.07
C TRP A 271 2.04 3.32 17.15
N THR A 272 0.87 3.93 17.15
CA THR A 272 -0.22 3.62 18.07
C THR A 272 -1.45 3.17 17.29
N VAL A 273 -2.07 2.08 17.71
CA VAL A 273 -3.32 1.60 17.11
C VAL A 273 -4.47 2.54 17.48
N ARG A 274 -5.26 2.86 16.50
CA ARG A 274 -6.56 3.53 16.66
C ARG A 274 -7.65 2.55 16.29
N GLU A 275 -8.29 2.01 17.31
CA GLU A 275 -9.35 1.01 17.21
C GLU A 275 -10.58 1.56 16.50
N GLY A 276 -11.12 0.82 15.54
CA GLY A 276 -12.31 1.17 14.78
C GLY A 276 -12.27 2.55 14.15
N ALA A 277 -11.08 3.07 13.83
CA ALA A 277 -10.87 4.47 13.49
C ALA A 277 -11.52 4.89 12.18
N TRP A 278 -11.82 3.94 11.28
CA TRP A 278 -12.42 4.27 10.00
C TRP A 278 -13.37 3.17 9.50
N GLY A 279 -14.35 3.58 8.70
CA GLY A 279 -15.32 2.69 8.07
C GLY A 279 -14.97 2.44 6.60
N LEU A 280 -15.04 1.17 6.18
CA LEU A 280 -14.90 0.75 4.79
C LEU A 280 -16.07 -0.13 4.41
N VAL A 281 -16.68 0.14 3.25
CA VAL A 281 -17.71 -0.74 2.71
C VAL A 281 -17.05 -1.93 2.03
N VAL A 282 -17.43 -3.12 2.48
CA VAL A 282 -16.98 -4.40 1.93
C VAL A 282 -18.18 -5.29 1.58
N PRO A 283 -18.02 -6.30 0.72
CA PRO A 283 -19.09 -7.24 0.46
C PRO A 283 -19.63 -7.86 1.74
N VAL A 284 -20.93 -8.07 1.80
CA VAL A 284 -21.54 -8.86 2.88
C VAL A 284 -21.06 -10.31 2.73
N PRO A 285 -20.53 -10.95 3.78
CA PRO A 285 -20.22 -12.37 3.73
C PRO A 285 -21.48 -13.16 3.37
N GLY A 286 -21.39 -14.00 2.33
CA GLY A 286 -22.47 -14.89 1.91
C GLY A 286 -22.64 -16.06 2.86
#